data_a2ab417fa46279cd05165113e35f4de5
#
_entry.id   a2ab417fa46279cd05165113e35f4de5
#
_cell.length_a   1.000
_cell.length_b   1.000
_cell.length_c   1.000
_cell.angle_alpha   90.00
_cell.angle_beta   90.00
_cell.angle_gamma   90.00
#
_symmetry.space_group_name_H-M   'P 1'
#
loop_
_entity.id
_entity.type
_entity.pdbx_description
1 polymer ?
#
loop_
_entity_poly.entity_id
_entity_poly.type
_entity_poly.pdbx_seq_one_letter_code
_entity_poly.pdbx_strand_id
1 'polypeptide(L)'
;MDPFQEVFQKLEKIGEGTYGVVYKARNKRTGQLVALKKIRLDSDTEGVPSTAIREISLLKELKHPNIVRLLDVIHSQKKLYLVFEYLNQDLKKYMDSSQTRGLPLSLVKVVTLWYRAPEILMGCKYYSTPVDIWSVGCVFAEMVTRKALFPGDSEIDQLFRIFRTLGTPTEATWPGVTQLPDYKENFPQWARKEMMEIVPSLDQDGRDLLVQLLLYDPSKRISAKAALSHQYFFRRSPRKPDEQRVLQKRCR
;
A
#
# COMPACT_ATOMS: atom_id res chain seq x y z
N MET A 1 3.83 -30.79 21.82
CA MET A 1 3.71 -29.32 21.96
C MET A 1 4.02 -28.68 20.63
N ASP A 2 3.33 -27.63 20.24
CA ASP A 2 3.63 -26.93 18.98
C ASP A 2 4.95 -26.17 19.17
N PRO A 3 6.03 -26.46 18.39
CA PRO A 3 7.33 -25.79 18.51
C PRO A 3 7.23 -24.28 18.48
N PHE A 4 6.19 -23.77 17.85
CA PHE A 4 5.86 -22.36 17.83
C PHE A 4 5.52 -21.79 19.22
N GLN A 5 4.76 -22.53 20.05
CA GLN A 5 4.35 -22.09 21.39
C GLN A 5 5.51 -22.09 22.40
N GLU A 6 6.56 -22.84 22.13
CA GLU A 6 7.77 -22.82 22.95
C GLU A 6 8.56 -21.52 22.77
N VAL A 7 8.59 -20.98 21.55
CA VAL A 7 9.39 -19.81 21.19
C VAL A 7 8.62 -18.50 21.35
N PHE A 8 7.31 -18.49 21.01
CA PHE A 8 6.52 -17.25 20.99
C PHE A 8 5.31 -17.32 21.89
N GLN A 9 5.06 -16.22 22.60
CA GLN A 9 3.82 -15.93 23.31
C GLN A 9 2.98 -14.96 22.49
N LYS A 10 1.82 -15.39 21.98
CA LYS A 10 0.84 -14.49 21.37
C LYS A 10 0.25 -13.56 22.43
N LEU A 11 0.20 -12.27 22.14
CA LEU A 11 -0.35 -11.25 23.03
C LEU A 11 -1.74 -10.81 22.57
N GLU A 12 -1.84 -10.24 21.37
CA GLU A 12 -3.09 -9.70 20.83
C GLU A 12 -3.16 -9.88 19.30
N LYS A 13 -4.37 -9.94 18.75
CA LYS A 13 -4.61 -9.89 17.30
C LYS A 13 -4.54 -8.44 16.85
N ILE A 14 -3.65 -8.13 15.90
CA ILE A 14 -3.42 -6.77 15.39
C ILE A 14 -3.92 -6.56 13.96
N GLY A 15 -4.25 -7.64 13.24
CA GLY A 15 -4.79 -7.55 11.89
C GLY A 15 -5.35 -8.89 11.38
N GLU A 16 -6.22 -8.80 10.40
CA GLU A 16 -6.72 -9.94 9.63
C GLU A 16 -6.92 -9.52 8.17
N GLY A 17 -6.55 -10.37 7.25
CA GLY A 17 -6.69 -10.15 5.81
C GLY A 17 -6.94 -11.44 5.06
N THR A 18 -7.01 -11.34 3.74
CA THR A 18 -7.28 -12.45 2.80
C THR A 18 -6.32 -13.64 3.02
N TYR A 19 -5.06 -13.36 3.31
CA TYR A 19 -3.99 -14.38 3.43
C TYR A 19 -3.77 -14.89 4.85
N GLY A 20 -4.51 -14.39 5.86
CA GLY A 20 -4.36 -14.87 7.22
C GLY A 20 -4.55 -13.83 8.31
N VAL A 21 -4.11 -14.18 9.51
CA VAL A 21 -4.25 -13.35 10.72
C VAL A 21 -2.88 -12.92 11.23
N VAL A 22 -2.76 -11.67 11.65
CA VAL A 22 -1.54 -11.11 12.23
C VAL A 22 -1.72 -10.90 13.73
N TYR A 23 -0.75 -11.37 14.50
CA TYR A 23 -0.72 -11.25 15.95
C TYR A 23 0.52 -10.47 16.39
N LYS A 24 0.36 -9.61 17.38
CA LYS A 24 1.48 -9.17 18.20
C LYS A 24 1.90 -10.31 19.10
N ALA A 25 3.17 -10.59 19.19
CA ALA A 25 3.71 -11.65 20.03
C ALA A 25 5.04 -11.23 20.66
N ARG A 26 5.44 -11.98 21.68
CA ARG A 26 6.72 -11.83 22.35
C ARG A 26 7.54 -13.09 22.15
N ASN A 27 8.79 -12.94 21.74
CA ASN A 27 9.76 -14.03 21.79
C ASN A 27 10.10 -14.30 23.24
N LYS A 28 9.81 -15.52 23.73
CA LYS A 28 9.97 -15.89 25.13
C LYS A 28 11.43 -15.89 25.60
N ARG A 29 12.36 -16.14 24.66
CA ARG A 29 13.79 -16.22 24.97
C ARG A 29 14.46 -14.85 25.00
N THR A 30 14.12 -13.97 24.04
CA THR A 30 14.77 -12.67 23.89
C THR A 30 13.97 -11.51 24.48
N GLY A 31 12.67 -11.73 24.81
CA GLY A 31 11.75 -10.68 25.22
C GLY A 31 11.27 -9.76 24.08
N GLN A 32 11.81 -9.91 22.86
CA GLN A 32 11.54 -9.04 21.74
C GLN A 32 10.07 -9.13 21.28
N LEU A 33 9.46 -7.98 21.01
CA LEU A 33 8.15 -7.92 20.36
C LEU A 33 8.28 -8.17 18.86
N VAL A 34 7.38 -8.97 18.30
CA VAL A 34 7.32 -9.35 16.90
C VAL A 34 5.87 -9.31 16.38
N ALA A 35 5.71 -9.16 15.08
CA ALA A 35 4.43 -9.34 14.39
C ALA A 35 4.43 -10.72 13.71
N LEU A 36 3.46 -11.55 14.05
CA LEU A 36 3.33 -12.92 13.52
C LEU A 36 2.18 -12.98 12.52
N LYS A 37 2.50 -13.13 11.24
CA LYS A 37 1.50 -13.39 10.19
C LYS A 37 1.31 -14.89 10.03
N LYS A 38 0.16 -15.41 10.47
CA LYS A 38 -0.24 -16.79 10.25
C LYS A 38 -0.86 -16.92 8.87
N ILE A 39 -0.21 -17.66 7.99
CA ILE A 39 -0.73 -17.97 6.65
C ILE A 39 -1.70 -19.15 6.76
N ARG A 40 -2.87 -19.04 6.13
CA ARG A 40 -3.79 -20.17 5.94
C ARG A 40 -3.25 -21.01 4.79
N LEU A 41 -3.02 -22.30 5.05
CA LEU A 41 -2.71 -23.27 4.02
C LEU A 41 -4.03 -23.93 3.63
N ASP A 42 -4.47 -23.69 2.40
CA ASP A 42 -5.69 -24.30 1.88
C ASP A 42 -5.40 -25.77 1.54
N SER A 43 -6.14 -26.68 2.18
CA SER A 43 -6.16 -28.15 2.02
C SER A 43 -4.91 -28.97 2.39
N ASP A 44 -5.17 -30.20 2.81
CA ASP A 44 -4.21 -31.18 3.33
C ASP A 44 -3.26 -31.78 2.26
N THR A 45 -3.34 -31.36 1.00
CA THR A 45 -2.70 -32.07 -0.14
C THR A 45 -1.65 -31.25 -0.89
N GLU A 46 -1.59 -29.94 -0.78
CA GLU A 46 -0.76 -29.09 -1.67
C GLU A 46 0.45 -28.41 -1.04
N GLY A 47 0.79 -28.62 0.23
CA GLY A 47 1.97 -27.98 0.84
C GLY A 47 1.89 -26.45 0.89
N VAL A 48 3.05 -25.78 0.96
CA VAL A 48 3.13 -24.30 0.97
C VAL A 48 2.93 -23.76 -0.45
N PRO A 49 1.97 -22.84 -0.68
CA PRO A 49 1.75 -22.25 -2.01
C PRO A 49 3.03 -21.67 -2.60
N SER A 50 3.28 -21.90 -3.89
CA SER A 50 4.47 -21.39 -4.60
C SER A 50 4.59 -19.85 -4.55
N THR A 51 3.45 -19.17 -4.50
CA THR A 51 3.37 -17.71 -4.31
C THR A 51 3.92 -17.28 -2.96
N ALA A 52 3.60 -18.01 -1.88
CA ALA A 52 4.12 -17.74 -0.55
C ALA A 52 5.64 -18.00 -0.46
N ILE A 53 6.14 -19.03 -1.14
CA ILE A 53 7.59 -19.32 -1.20
C ILE A 53 8.33 -18.18 -1.89
N ARG A 54 7.81 -17.67 -3.02
CA ARG A 54 8.40 -16.52 -3.73
C ARG A 54 8.40 -15.26 -2.87
N GLU A 55 7.27 -14.94 -2.23
CA GLU A 55 7.15 -13.79 -1.31
C GLU A 55 8.18 -13.89 -0.18
N ILE A 56 8.31 -15.06 0.44
CA ILE A 56 9.27 -15.31 1.52
C ILE A 56 10.71 -15.11 1.05
N SER A 57 11.07 -15.67 -0.12
CA SER A 57 12.42 -15.57 -0.68
C SER A 57 12.81 -14.11 -0.91
N LEU A 58 11.93 -13.34 -1.53
CA LEU A 58 12.14 -11.91 -1.76
C LEU A 58 12.27 -11.14 -0.44
N LEU A 59 11.35 -11.36 0.52
CA LEU A 59 11.37 -10.68 1.81
C LEU A 59 12.63 -10.97 2.64
N LYS A 60 13.21 -12.18 2.52
CA LYS A 60 14.47 -12.53 3.19
C LYS A 60 15.67 -11.77 2.66
N GLU A 61 15.67 -11.45 1.37
CA GLU A 61 16.75 -10.70 0.71
C GLU A 61 16.62 -9.19 0.94
N LEU A 62 15.40 -8.68 1.10
CA LEU A 62 15.14 -7.26 1.28
C LEU A 62 15.52 -6.80 2.69
N LYS A 63 16.66 -6.10 2.79
CA LYS A 63 17.15 -5.48 4.04
C LYS A 63 17.29 -3.98 3.82
N HIS A 64 16.30 -3.23 4.27
CA HIS A 64 16.28 -1.78 4.13
C HIS A 64 15.52 -1.16 5.32
N PRO A 65 15.95 0.01 5.85
CA PRO A 65 15.29 0.66 6.99
C PRO A 65 13.82 1.02 6.76
N ASN A 66 13.39 1.19 5.51
CA ASN A 66 12.00 1.51 5.16
C ASN A 66 11.20 0.28 4.69
N ILE A 67 11.73 -0.93 4.84
CA ILE A 67 11.03 -2.19 4.54
C ILE A 67 10.92 -3.00 5.83
N VAL A 68 9.69 -3.37 6.20
CA VAL A 68 9.42 -4.21 7.39
C VAL A 68 10.18 -5.53 7.26
N ARG A 69 11.09 -5.78 8.20
CA ARG A 69 12.03 -6.91 8.13
C ARG A 69 11.34 -8.22 8.45
N LEU A 70 11.50 -9.22 7.59
CA LEU A 70 11.20 -10.61 7.89
C LEU A 70 12.35 -11.19 8.74
N LEU A 71 12.05 -11.51 10.00
CA LEU A 71 13.03 -12.03 10.96
C LEU A 71 13.19 -13.53 10.85
N ASP A 72 12.07 -14.26 10.71
CA ASP A 72 12.07 -15.71 10.69
C ASP A 72 10.84 -16.27 9.96
N VAL A 73 10.91 -17.56 9.61
CA VAL A 73 9.81 -18.32 8.99
C VAL A 73 9.69 -19.65 9.73
N ILE A 74 8.54 -19.90 10.33
CA ILE A 74 8.28 -21.11 11.11
C ILE A 74 7.21 -21.92 10.43
N HIS A 75 7.56 -23.14 10.04
CA HIS A 75 6.62 -24.14 9.55
C HIS A 75 6.36 -25.15 10.68
N SER A 76 5.14 -25.26 11.12
CA SER A 76 4.74 -26.17 12.20
C SER A 76 3.33 -26.69 11.95
N GLN A 77 3.16 -28.02 12.01
CA GLN A 77 1.86 -28.73 11.98
C GLN A 77 0.85 -28.14 10.98
N LYS A 78 1.19 -28.12 9.69
CA LYS A 78 0.34 -27.57 8.62
C LYS A 78 0.04 -26.04 8.73
N LYS A 79 0.87 -25.30 9.47
CA LYS A 79 0.75 -23.85 9.64
C LYS A 79 2.08 -23.19 9.30
N LEU A 80 2.01 -22.10 8.54
CA LEU A 80 3.16 -21.28 8.22
C LEU A 80 3.02 -19.94 8.94
N TYR A 81 4.06 -19.57 9.70
CA TYR A 81 4.13 -18.31 10.38
C TYR A 81 5.31 -17.50 9.83
N LEU A 82 5.04 -16.26 9.40
CA LEU A 82 6.06 -15.29 9.08
C LEU A 82 6.26 -14.40 10.28
N VAL A 83 7.49 -14.30 10.75
CA VAL A 83 7.89 -13.48 11.91
C VAL A 83 8.49 -12.20 11.40
N PHE A 84 7.80 -11.08 11.60
CA PHE A 84 8.28 -9.76 11.21
C PHE A 84 8.68 -8.95 12.43
N GLU A 85 9.50 -7.92 12.22
CA GLU A 85 9.68 -6.88 13.22
C GLU A 85 8.34 -6.24 13.59
N TYR A 86 8.19 -5.87 14.86
CA TYR A 86 6.98 -5.23 15.35
C TYR A 86 7.12 -3.71 15.24
N LEU A 87 6.17 -3.07 14.56
CA LEU A 87 6.04 -1.62 14.49
C LEU A 87 4.86 -1.19 15.36
N ASN A 88 5.07 -0.17 16.19
CA ASN A 88 4.06 0.29 17.16
C ASN A 88 2.81 0.86 16.52
N GLN A 89 2.94 1.38 15.29
CA GLN A 89 1.86 2.09 14.60
C GLN A 89 1.96 1.88 13.09
N ASP A 90 0.84 1.64 12.43
CA ASP A 90 0.73 1.68 10.99
C ASP A 90 0.36 3.10 10.50
N LEU A 91 0.50 3.35 9.19
CA LEU A 91 0.24 4.65 8.59
C LEU A 91 -1.20 5.09 8.81
N LYS A 92 -2.17 4.18 8.76
CA LYS A 92 -3.57 4.49 8.99
C LYS A 92 -3.81 4.96 10.43
N LYS A 93 -3.31 4.22 11.42
CA LYS A 93 -3.40 4.62 12.83
C LYS A 93 -2.69 5.94 13.10
N TYR A 94 -1.57 6.20 12.40
CA TYR A 94 -0.89 7.48 12.49
C TYR A 94 -1.75 8.63 11.95
N MET A 95 -2.37 8.46 10.77
CA MET A 95 -3.29 9.45 10.19
C MET A 95 -4.53 9.68 11.07
N ASP A 96 -5.08 8.61 11.65
CA ASP A 96 -6.29 8.66 12.50
C ASP A 96 -6.01 9.27 13.88
N SER A 97 -4.81 9.13 14.42
CA SER A 97 -4.43 9.63 15.76
C SER A 97 -4.28 11.15 15.82
N SER A 98 -4.15 11.84 14.70
CA SER A 98 -4.10 13.31 14.63
C SER A 98 -5.50 13.91 14.56
N GLN A 99 -6.24 13.89 15.69
CA GLN A 99 -7.46 14.65 16.04
C GLN A 99 -8.46 14.98 14.91
N THR A 100 -8.82 14.03 14.04
CA THR A 100 -10.01 14.17 13.21
C THR A 100 -10.75 12.84 13.15
N ARG A 101 -12.06 12.90 13.44
CA ARG A 101 -13.00 11.80 13.59
C ARG A 101 -12.82 10.68 12.55
N GLY A 102 -12.60 9.46 13.07
CA GLY A 102 -12.26 8.27 12.31
C GLY A 102 -13.27 7.84 11.25
N LEU A 103 -12.75 7.16 10.23
CA LEU A 103 -13.55 6.39 9.28
C LEU A 103 -14.02 5.08 9.94
N PRO A 104 -15.24 4.58 9.64
CA PRO A 104 -15.76 3.35 10.22
C PRO A 104 -14.92 2.13 9.85
N LEU A 105 -14.69 1.22 10.79
CA LEU A 105 -13.94 -0.03 10.66
C LEU A 105 -14.46 -1.01 9.57
N SER A 106 -15.66 -0.81 9.05
CA SER A 106 -16.23 -1.62 7.96
C SER A 106 -15.53 -1.51 6.62
N LEU A 107 -14.68 -0.50 6.45
CA LEU A 107 -13.91 -0.23 5.21
C LEU A 107 -12.60 -1.03 5.08
N VAL A 108 -12.18 -1.77 6.09
CA VAL A 108 -10.87 -2.46 6.10
C VAL A 108 -10.76 -3.63 5.09
N LYS A 109 -11.88 -4.17 4.61
CA LYS A 109 -11.89 -5.27 3.61
C LYS A 109 -11.60 -4.83 2.16
N VAL A 110 -11.64 -3.54 1.85
CA VAL A 110 -11.57 -3.02 0.48
C VAL A 110 -10.20 -2.41 0.14
N VAL A 111 -9.29 -2.34 1.10
CA VAL A 111 -7.99 -1.63 0.98
C VAL A 111 -7.12 -2.09 -0.19
N THR A 112 -7.18 -3.37 -0.59
CA THR A 112 -6.37 -3.90 -1.71
C THR A 112 -6.84 -3.39 -3.08
N LEU A 113 -8.11 -3.05 -3.24
CA LEU A 113 -8.69 -2.56 -4.49
C LEU A 113 -8.40 -1.06 -4.72
N TRP A 114 -8.47 -0.25 -3.68
CA TRP A 114 -8.40 1.22 -3.77
C TRP A 114 -7.09 1.78 -4.34
N TYR A 115 -6.01 1.01 -4.24
CA TYR A 115 -4.67 1.39 -4.71
C TYR A 115 -4.27 0.65 -5.99
N ARG A 116 -5.20 -0.13 -6.59
CA ARG A 116 -4.92 -0.91 -7.77
C ARG A 116 -4.80 -0.03 -9.00
N ALA A 117 -3.72 -0.22 -9.77
CA ALA A 117 -3.46 0.54 -10.98
C ALA A 117 -4.46 0.22 -12.09
N PRO A 118 -4.79 1.20 -12.96
CA PRO A 118 -5.81 1.04 -13.99
C PRO A 118 -5.48 -0.05 -15.02
N GLU A 119 -4.21 -0.27 -15.34
CA GLU A 119 -3.78 -1.35 -16.24
C GLU A 119 -4.14 -2.74 -15.70
N ILE A 120 -4.09 -2.93 -14.38
CA ILE A 120 -4.53 -4.19 -13.73
C ILE A 120 -6.05 -4.31 -13.81
N LEU A 121 -6.78 -3.22 -13.52
CA LEU A 121 -8.24 -3.18 -13.58
C LEU A 121 -8.79 -3.40 -14.98
N MET A 122 -7.98 -3.09 -16.01
CA MET A 122 -8.32 -3.31 -17.42
C MET A 122 -7.75 -4.63 -17.99
N GLY A 123 -7.34 -5.56 -17.12
CA GLY A 123 -6.98 -6.94 -17.50
C GLY A 123 -5.60 -7.09 -18.13
N CYS A 124 -4.69 -6.11 -17.97
CA CYS A 124 -3.32 -6.25 -18.45
C CYS A 124 -2.63 -7.42 -17.76
N LYS A 125 -2.20 -8.41 -18.55
CA LYS A 125 -1.51 -9.61 -18.03
C LYS A 125 -0.03 -9.37 -17.72
N TYR A 126 0.58 -8.41 -18.39
CA TYR A 126 2.02 -8.09 -18.27
C TYR A 126 2.18 -6.71 -17.64
N TYR A 127 2.28 -6.66 -16.33
CA TYR A 127 2.51 -5.44 -15.56
C TYR A 127 3.85 -5.51 -14.82
N SER A 128 4.39 -4.37 -14.45
CA SER A 128 5.69 -4.26 -13.80
C SER A 128 5.68 -3.16 -12.73
N THR A 129 6.84 -2.72 -12.30
CA THR A 129 7.04 -1.74 -11.23
C THR A 129 6.16 -0.46 -11.27
N PRO A 130 5.68 0.06 -12.44
CA PRO A 130 4.78 1.22 -12.45
C PRO A 130 3.47 1.04 -11.67
N VAL A 131 2.98 -0.19 -11.47
CA VAL A 131 1.76 -0.43 -10.68
C VAL A 131 1.94 -0.02 -9.23
N ASP A 132 3.13 -0.22 -8.66
CA ASP A 132 3.46 0.20 -7.30
C ASP A 132 3.58 1.73 -7.20
N ILE A 133 4.06 2.39 -8.25
CA ILE A 133 4.12 3.86 -8.32
C ILE A 133 2.73 4.48 -8.31
N TRP A 134 1.75 3.88 -9.00
CA TRP A 134 0.35 4.28 -8.90
C TRP A 134 -0.16 4.19 -7.46
N SER A 135 0.10 3.07 -6.80
CA SER A 135 -0.27 2.86 -5.39
C SER A 135 0.34 3.92 -4.47
N VAL A 136 1.61 4.27 -4.69
CA VAL A 136 2.30 5.36 -3.97
C VAL A 136 1.59 6.69 -4.21
N GLY A 137 1.17 7.00 -5.44
CA GLY A 137 0.41 8.21 -5.77
C GLY A 137 -0.93 8.28 -5.01
N CYS A 138 -1.66 7.16 -4.95
CA CYS A 138 -2.90 7.07 -4.18
C CYS A 138 -2.67 7.32 -2.69
N VAL A 139 -1.66 6.67 -2.09
CA VAL A 139 -1.30 6.86 -0.67
C VAL A 139 -0.83 8.30 -0.41
N PHE A 140 -0.04 8.89 -1.33
CA PHE A 140 0.41 10.28 -1.21
C PHE A 140 -0.77 11.26 -1.15
N ALA A 141 -1.75 11.12 -2.06
CA ALA A 141 -2.97 11.92 -2.03
C ALA A 141 -3.77 11.71 -0.73
N GLU A 142 -3.88 10.45 -0.26
CA GLU A 142 -4.58 10.13 0.99
C GLU A 142 -3.89 10.72 2.22
N MET A 143 -2.57 10.73 2.29
CA MET A 143 -1.82 11.40 3.38
C MET A 143 -2.13 12.88 3.46
N VAL A 144 -2.33 13.54 2.32
CA VAL A 144 -2.64 14.98 2.23
C VAL A 144 -4.09 15.28 2.56
N THR A 145 -5.02 14.49 2.00
CA THR A 145 -6.47 14.72 2.11
C THR A 145 -7.11 14.02 3.32
N ARG A 146 -6.41 13.02 3.88
CA ARG A 146 -6.90 12.09 4.91
C ARG A 146 -8.13 11.27 4.47
N LYS A 147 -8.31 11.12 3.16
CA LYS A 147 -9.38 10.33 2.55
C LYS A 147 -8.78 9.54 1.39
N ALA A 148 -9.19 8.28 1.25
CA ALA A 148 -8.80 7.48 0.10
C ALA A 148 -9.19 8.20 -1.19
N LEU A 149 -8.26 8.22 -2.15
CA LEU A 149 -8.47 8.96 -3.42
C LEU A 149 -9.54 8.28 -4.28
N PHE A 150 -9.50 6.95 -4.36
CA PHE A 150 -10.40 6.14 -5.19
C PHE A 150 -11.01 4.99 -4.36
N PRO A 151 -12.00 5.25 -3.48
CA PRO A 151 -12.58 4.21 -2.62
C PRO A 151 -13.67 3.42 -3.37
N GLY A 152 -13.28 2.58 -4.35
CA GLY A 152 -14.19 1.71 -5.09
C GLY A 152 -14.67 0.52 -4.27
N ASP A 153 -15.91 0.09 -4.49
CA ASP A 153 -16.53 -1.08 -3.86
C ASP A 153 -16.45 -2.34 -4.75
N SER A 154 -16.19 -2.14 -6.04
CA SER A 154 -16.01 -3.17 -7.06
C SER A 154 -14.94 -2.73 -8.07
N GLU A 155 -14.43 -3.65 -8.89
CA GLU A 155 -13.41 -3.31 -9.89
C GLU A 155 -13.91 -2.28 -10.89
N ILE A 156 -15.18 -2.35 -11.31
CA ILE A 156 -15.76 -1.37 -12.22
C ILE A 156 -16.01 -0.02 -11.53
N ASP A 157 -16.46 0.00 -10.27
CA ASP A 157 -16.63 1.27 -9.54
C ASP A 157 -15.27 1.90 -9.26
N GLN A 158 -14.24 1.08 -8.95
CA GLN A 158 -12.86 1.55 -8.80
C GLN A 158 -12.39 2.26 -10.07
N LEU A 159 -12.58 1.63 -11.22
CA LEU A 159 -12.22 2.18 -12.52
C LEU A 159 -12.97 3.48 -12.81
N PHE A 160 -14.28 3.52 -12.55
CA PHE A 160 -15.09 4.71 -12.78
C PHE A 160 -14.75 5.86 -11.81
N ARG A 161 -14.34 5.58 -10.58
CA ARG A 161 -13.82 6.62 -9.66
C ARG A 161 -12.53 7.23 -10.17
N ILE A 162 -11.63 6.40 -10.73
CA ILE A 162 -10.42 6.88 -11.39
C ILE A 162 -10.81 7.79 -12.58
N PHE A 163 -11.70 7.34 -13.46
CA PHE A 163 -12.11 8.09 -14.64
C PHE A 163 -12.83 9.40 -14.29
N ARG A 164 -13.72 9.42 -13.30
CA ARG A 164 -14.38 10.65 -12.83
C ARG A 164 -13.42 11.68 -12.26
N THR A 165 -12.24 11.26 -11.84
CA THR A 165 -11.23 12.14 -11.24
C THR A 165 -10.17 12.56 -12.25
N LEU A 166 -9.61 11.60 -12.98
CA LEU A 166 -8.49 11.84 -13.89
C LEU A 166 -8.89 11.97 -15.36
N GLY A 167 -10.18 11.85 -15.65
CA GLY A 167 -10.75 11.79 -17.01
C GLY A 167 -10.74 10.36 -17.55
N THR A 168 -11.68 10.03 -18.44
CA THR A 168 -11.68 8.74 -19.12
C THR A 168 -10.47 8.68 -20.07
N PRO A 169 -9.63 7.62 -20.00
CA PRO A 169 -8.45 7.54 -20.85
C PRO A 169 -8.82 7.34 -22.32
N THR A 170 -8.04 7.93 -23.19
CA THR A 170 -8.14 7.84 -24.65
C THR A 170 -6.80 7.41 -25.22
N GLU A 171 -6.77 7.05 -26.50
CA GLU A 171 -5.51 6.76 -27.22
C GLU A 171 -4.51 7.92 -27.16
N ALA A 172 -4.97 9.16 -27.03
CA ALA A 172 -4.10 10.33 -26.87
C ALA A 172 -3.42 10.40 -25.49
N THR A 173 -4.15 10.01 -24.42
CA THR A 173 -3.64 10.04 -23.03
C THR A 173 -2.96 8.75 -22.62
N TRP A 174 -3.36 7.64 -23.25
CA TRP A 174 -2.81 6.31 -23.01
C TRP A 174 -2.82 5.48 -24.31
N PRO A 175 -1.76 5.58 -25.13
CA PRO A 175 -1.66 4.79 -26.36
C PRO A 175 -1.80 3.28 -26.10
N GLY A 176 -2.67 2.62 -26.87
CA GLY A 176 -2.97 1.20 -26.74
C GLY A 176 -4.01 0.85 -25.68
N VAL A 177 -4.63 1.81 -25.01
CA VAL A 177 -5.65 1.56 -23.97
C VAL A 177 -6.86 0.79 -24.54
N THR A 178 -7.24 1.03 -25.78
CA THR A 178 -8.37 0.36 -26.45
C THR A 178 -8.11 -1.13 -26.72
N GLN A 179 -6.85 -1.56 -26.67
CA GLN A 179 -6.44 -2.95 -26.87
C GLN A 179 -6.39 -3.76 -25.56
N LEU A 180 -6.59 -3.12 -24.42
CA LEU A 180 -6.61 -3.81 -23.13
C LEU A 180 -7.84 -4.75 -23.03
N PRO A 181 -7.69 -5.96 -22.45
CA PRO A 181 -8.73 -7.00 -22.48
C PRO A 181 -10.10 -6.57 -21.94
N ASP A 182 -10.12 -5.75 -20.90
CA ASP A 182 -11.34 -5.29 -20.23
C ASP A 182 -11.74 -3.87 -20.62
N TYR A 183 -11.08 -3.27 -21.62
CA TYR A 183 -11.53 -2.00 -22.17
C TYR A 183 -12.90 -2.14 -22.85
N LYS A 184 -13.76 -1.15 -22.68
CA LYS A 184 -15.08 -1.09 -23.31
C LYS A 184 -15.26 0.26 -24.02
N GLU A 185 -15.64 0.22 -25.29
CA GLU A 185 -15.89 1.42 -26.09
C GLU A 185 -17.03 2.30 -25.53
N ASN A 186 -17.95 1.68 -24.81
CA ASN A 186 -19.09 2.36 -24.20
C ASN A 186 -18.82 2.85 -22.77
N PHE A 187 -17.58 2.94 -22.33
CA PHE A 187 -17.26 3.59 -21.06
C PHE A 187 -17.76 5.04 -21.04
N PRO A 188 -18.41 5.46 -19.93
CA PRO A 188 -18.81 6.85 -19.78
C PRO A 188 -17.60 7.77 -19.91
N GLN A 189 -17.76 8.88 -20.62
CA GLN A 189 -16.70 9.87 -20.86
C GLN A 189 -16.77 10.97 -19.81
N TRP A 190 -15.75 11.04 -18.95
CA TRP A 190 -15.59 12.09 -17.95
C TRP A 190 -14.40 12.97 -18.30
N ALA A 191 -14.57 14.28 -18.09
CA ALA A 191 -13.48 15.23 -18.17
C ALA A 191 -12.56 15.08 -16.93
N ARG A 192 -11.28 15.36 -17.11
CA ARG A 192 -10.30 15.41 -16.03
C ARG A 192 -10.59 16.59 -15.10
N LYS A 193 -10.56 16.35 -13.78
CA LYS A 193 -10.61 17.38 -12.77
C LYS A 193 -9.25 18.04 -12.59
N GLU A 194 -9.24 19.29 -12.17
CA GLU A 194 -8.02 19.99 -11.81
C GLU A 194 -7.43 19.42 -10.50
N MET A 195 -6.09 19.28 -10.43
CA MET A 195 -5.43 18.77 -9.24
C MET A 195 -5.67 19.67 -8.00
N MET A 196 -5.91 20.96 -8.21
CA MET A 196 -6.26 21.86 -7.13
C MET A 196 -7.61 21.53 -6.46
N GLU A 197 -8.56 20.96 -7.21
CA GLU A 197 -9.84 20.49 -6.66
C GLU A 197 -9.69 19.20 -5.87
N ILE A 198 -8.76 18.32 -6.32
CA ILE A 198 -8.53 17.01 -5.72
C ILE A 198 -7.71 17.12 -4.44
N VAL A 199 -6.63 17.90 -4.47
CA VAL A 199 -5.66 18.06 -3.37
C VAL A 199 -5.37 19.57 -3.11
N PRO A 200 -6.35 20.35 -2.66
CA PRO A 200 -6.23 21.80 -2.53
C PRO A 200 -5.14 22.25 -1.55
N SER A 201 -4.85 21.43 -0.55
CA SER A 201 -3.82 21.71 0.46
C SER A 201 -2.39 21.43 0.01
N LEU A 202 -2.20 20.80 -1.16
CA LEU A 202 -0.89 20.48 -1.70
C LEU A 202 -0.34 21.67 -2.51
N ASP A 203 0.94 21.98 -2.37
CA ASP A 203 1.59 23.01 -3.17
C ASP A 203 1.74 22.59 -4.65
N GLN A 204 2.21 23.50 -5.49
CA GLN A 204 2.34 23.24 -6.93
C GLN A 204 3.29 22.10 -7.23
N ASP A 205 4.43 22.01 -6.54
CA ASP A 205 5.42 20.94 -6.76
C ASP A 205 4.87 19.57 -6.34
N GLY A 206 4.09 19.54 -5.24
CA GLY A 206 3.43 18.31 -4.81
C GLY A 206 2.31 17.88 -5.75
N ARG A 207 1.54 18.82 -6.30
CA ARG A 207 0.54 18.51 -7.34
C ARG A 207 1.19 17.98 -8.61
N ASP A 208 2.32 18.56 -9.03
CA ASP A 208 3.08 18.09 -10.19
C ASP A 208 3.60 16.66 -9.98
N LEU A 209 4.19 16.38 -8.81
CA LEU A 209 4.60 15.03 -8.45
C LEU A 209 3.42 14.05 -8.49
N LEU A 210 2.27 14.44 -7.91
CA LEU A 210 1.08 13.58 -7.89
C LEU A 210 0.57 13.28 -9.29
N VAL A 211 0.57 14.25 -10.20
CA VAL A 211 0.22 14.04 -11.61
C VAL A 211 1.12 13.00 -12.26
N GLN A 212 2.43 13.08 -12.03
CA GLN A 212 3.41 12.15 -12.60
C GLN A 212 3.30 10.74 -12.01
N LEU A 213 2.91 10.60 -10.74
CA LEU A 213 2.64 9.33 -10.08
C LEU A 213 1.37 8.65 -10.60
N LEU A 214 0.36 9.44 -11.01
CA LEU A 214 -0.96 8.97 -11.44
C LEU A 214 -1.18 9.08 -12.97
N LEU A 215 -0.13 9.01 -13.76
CA LEU A 215 -0.27 8.90 -15.22
C LEU A 215 -0.87 7.54 -15.59
N TYR A 216 -1.83 7.56 -16.53
CA TYR A 216 -2.46 6.35 -17.05
C TYR A 216 -1.46 5.42 -17.72
N ASP A 217 -0.71 5.97 -18.68
CA ASP A 217 0.31 5.22 -19.42
C ASP A 217 1.44 4.79 -18.47
N PRO A 218 1.59 3.47 -18.18
CA PRO A 218 2.61 2.98 -17.27
C PRO A 218 4.03 3.32 -17.72
N SER A 219 4.25 3.46 -19.04
CA SER A 219 5.56 3.76 -19.61
C SER A 219 6.00 5.21 -19.36
N LYS A 220 5.03 6.12 -19.17
CA LYS A 220 5.24 7.54 -18.87
C LYS A 220 5.17 7.87 -17.40
N ARG A 221 4.63 6.95 -16.58
CA ARG A 221 4.55 7.13 -15.14
C ARG A 221 5.95 7.26 -14.55
N ILE A 222 6.15 8.24 -13.66
CA ILE A 222 7.46 8.52 -13.06
C ILE A 222 8.02 7.26 -12.36
N SER A 223 9.33 7.03 -12.47
CA SER A 223 9.97 5.94 -11.73
C SER A 223 10.24 6.33 -10.27
N ALA A 224 10.39 5.35 -9.36
CA ALA A 224 10.74 5.61 -7.97
C ALA A 224 12.03 6.45 -7.84
N LYS A 225 13.05 6.16 -8.66
CA LYS A 225 14.31 6.91 -8.68
C LYS A 225 14.09 8.36 -9.08
N ALA A 226 13.31 8.61 -10.15
CA ALA A 226 13.02 9.97 -10.61
C ALA A 226 12.13 10.73 -9.59
N ALA A 227 11.15 10.06 -8.98
CA ALA A 227 10.32 10.65 -7.95
C ALA A 227 11.13 11.13 -6.74
N LEU A 228 12.13 10.36 -6.28
CA LEU A 228 13.03 10.77 -5.20
C LEU A 228 13.85 12.02 -5.54
N SER A 229 14.08 12.29 -6.84
CA SER A 229 14.78 13.48 -7.33
C SER A 229 13.85 14.62 -7.72
N HIS A 230 12.54 14.50 -7.42
CA HIS A 230 11.56 15.53 -7.74
C HIS A 230 11.72 16.75 -6.84
N GLN A 231 11.52 17.96 -7.39
CA GLN A 231 11.71 19.23 -6.68
C GLN A 231 10.85 19.36 -5.40
N TYR A 232 9.73 18.67 -5.31
CA TYR A 232 8.88 18.60 -4.12
C TYR A 232 9.67 18.23 -2.85
N PHE A 233 10.68 17.38 -2.96
CA PHE A 233 11.51 16.96 -1.82
C PHE A 233 12.68 17.91 -1.53
N PHE A 234 13.03 18.80 -2.46
CA PHE A 234 14.18 19.72 -2.30
C PHE A 234 13.78 21.12 -1.85
N ARG A 235 12.55 21.55 -2.07
CA ARG A 235 12.04 22.78 -1.50
C ARG A 235 11.84 22.58 0.00
N ARG A 236 12.84 22.93 0.79
CA ARG A 236 12.68 23.10 2.23
C ARG A 236 11.71 24.27 2.46
N SER A 237 10.45 23.99 2.73
CA SER A 237 9.66 24.91 3.56
C SER A 237 10.45 25.14 4.84
N PRO A 238 10.61 26.37 5.34
CA PRO A 238 11.23 26.62 6.63
C PRO A 238 10.35 25.91 7.68
N ARG A 239 10.75 24.72 8.11
CA ARG A 239 10.16 24.05 9.27
C ARG A 239 10.42 24.97 10.44
N LYS A 240 9.35 25.43 11.11
CA LYS A 240 9.48 26.16 12.36
C LYS A 240 10.37 25.32 13.31
N PRO A 241 11.35 25.93 14.03
CA PRO A 241 12.36 25.21 14.81
C PRO A 241 11.82 24.26 15.92
N ASP A 242 10.55 24.36 16.28
CA ASP A 242 9.96 23.60 17.38
C ASP A 242 9.58 22.14 17.07
N GLU A 243 9.38 21.77 15.80
CA GLU A 243 8.98 20.40 15.49
C GLU A 243 10.13 19.37 15.54
N GLN A 244 11.37 19.81 15.40
CA GLN A 244 12.54 18.92 15.52
C GLN A 244 12.79 18.45 16.97
N ARG A 245 12.40 19.22 17.98
CA ARG A 245 12.55 18.84 19.39
C ARG A 245 11.56 17.77 19.85
N VAL A 246 10.41 17.68 19.21
CA VAL A 246 9.36 16.72 19.60
C VAL A 246 9.66 15.32 19.07
N LEU A 247 10.28 15.18 17.90
CA LEU A 247 10.64 13.88 17.33
C LEU A 247 11.84 13.24 18.01
N GLN A 248 12.85 14.04 18.47
CA GLN A 248 14.01 13.50 19.20
C GLN A 248 13.69 13.06 20.64
N LYS A 249 12.62 13.58 21.27
CA LYS A 249 12.20 13.15 22.61
C LYS A 249 11.33 11.90 22.64
N ARG A 250 10.88 11.39 21.49
CA ARG A 250 10.05 10.17 21.39
C ARG A 250 10.83 8.92 20.96
N CYS A 251 12.12 9.05 20.69
CA CYS A 251 13.02 7.94 20.33
C CYS A 251 14.05 7.58 21.44
N ARG A 252 13.80 8.02 22.67
CA ARG A 252 14.55 7.56 23.87
C ARG A 252 13.65 6.79 24.80
#